data_9b8621ad8e378661c15a0c7e8917a0c5
#
_entry.id   9b8621ad8e378661c15a0c7e8917a0c5
#
_cell.length_a   1.000
_cell.length_b   1.000
_cell.length_c   1.000
_cell.angle_alpha   90.00
_cell.angle_beta   90.00
_cell.angle_gamma   90.00
#
_symmetry.space_group_name_H-M   'P 1'
#
loop_
_entity.id
_entity.type
_entity.pdbx_description
1 polymer ?
#
loop_
_entity_poly.entity_id
_entity_poly.type
_entity_poly.pdbx_seq_one_letter_code
_entity_poly.pdbx_strand_id
1 'polypeptide(L)'
;VIKRKIPEKYFSKLFLCNKFMAFVNKAKPNTFSHTKGEHPRLIIPFYDINDKVFAFQGRAFGKEQPKYLTVKLDENKQKVYGLDTVNLQEHIHIVEGPIDSMFLNNCLAAAGADLTLKVEPSNVTYIFDNEPRNKEIIKRMYDVIEKDYNVVIWPDNLQLKDVNDMIMSGMSKA
;
A
#
# COMPACT_ATOMS: atom_id res chain seq x y z
N VAL A 1 12.67 -0.28 8.26
CA VAL A 1 12.26 -1.65 7.95
C VAL A 1 12.17 -2.44 9.25
N ILE A 2 13.28 -2.72 9.95
CA ILE A 2 13.34 -3.51 11.20
C ILE A 2 12.42 -2.92 12.28
N LYS A 3 12.49 -1.60 12.54
CA LYS A 3 11.63 -0.92 13.54
C LYS A 3 10.13 -1.15 13.32
N ARG A 4 9.70 -1.37 12.08
CA ARG A 4 8.29 -1.64 11.72
C ARG A 4 7.96 -3.12 11.64
N LYS A 5 8.89 -4.00 12.03
CA LYS A 5 8.74 -5.46 11.99
C LYS A 5 8.39 -6.01 10.61
N ILE A 6 8.77 -5.31 9.52
CA ILE A 6 8.52 -5.80 8.16
C ILE A 6 9.17 -7.16 7.99
N PRO A 7 8.46 -8.17 7.45
CA PRO A 7 9.01 -9.53 7.29
C PRO A 7 10.23 -9.53 6.36
N GLU A 8 11.25 -10.32 6.72
CA GLU A 8 12.54 -10.38 6.01
C GLU A 8 12.42 -10.71 4.53
N LYS A 9 11.43 -11.52 4.15
CA LYS A 9 11.15 -11.87 2.74
C LYS A 9 10.94 -10.64 1.83
N TYR A 10 10.62 -9.46 2.38
CA TYR A 10 10.44 -8.22 1.62
C TYR A 10 11.71 -7.35 1.56
N PHE A 11 12.76 -7.66 2.32
CA PHE A 11 13.94 -6.78 2.40
C PHE A 11 14.64 -6.60 1.07
N SER A 12 14.71 -7.64 0.25
CA SER A 12 15.30 -7.58 -1.10
C SER A 12 14.50 -6.73 -2.10
N LYS A 13 13.23 -6.45 -1.80
CA LYS A 13 12.33 -5.63 -2.62
C LYS A 13 12.18 -4.19 -2.11
N LEU A 14 12.93 -3.80 -1.07
CA LEU A 14 12.83 -2.47 -0.46
C LEU A 14 14.18 -1.74 -0.58
N PHE A 15 14.17 -0.50 -1.04
CA PHE A 15 15.40 0.24 -1.32
C PHE A 15 15.43 1.58 -0.59
N LEU A 16 16.61 1.94 -0.07
CA LEU A 16 16.86 3.29 0.45
C LEU A 16 17.25 4.20 -0.71
N CYS A 17 16.53 5.30 -0.87
CA CYS A 17 16.89 6.34 -1.82
C CYS A 17 17.20 7.65 -1.07
N ASN A 18 18.46 8.08 -1.09
CA ASN A 18 18.90 9.29 -0.39
C ASN A 18 18.50 10.58 -1.12
N LYS A 19 18.39 10.53 -2.46
CA LYS A 19 18.02 11.67 -3.32
C LYS A 19 16.75 11.33 -4.11
N PHE A 20 15.62 11.39 -3.43
CA PHE A 20 14.36 10.90 -3.97
C PHE A 20 13.88 11.68 -5.20
N MET A 21 13.91 13.02 -5.16
CA MET A 21 13.42 13.84 -6.28
C MET A 21 14.28 13.66 -7.54
N ALA A 22 15.61 13.59 -7.36
CA ALA A 22 16.54 13.32 -8.47
C ALA A 22 16.33 11.91 -9.04
N PHE A 23 16.12 10.91 -8.18
CA PHE A 23 15.78 9.55 -8.61
C PHE A 23 14.48 9.52 -9.41
N VAL A 24 13.43 10.18 -8.90
CA VAL A 24 12.13 10.25 -9.61
C VAL A 24 12.29 10.92 -10.97
N ASN A 25 12.99 12.08 -11.05
CA ASN A 25 13.19 12.76 -12.33
C ASN A 25 14.03 11.94 -13.33
N LYS A 26 14.90 11.05 -12.84
CA LYS A 26 15.61 10.10 -13.71
C LYS A 26 14.69 9.00 -14.24
N ALA A 27 13.75 8.52 -13.42
CA ALA A 27 12.81 7.46 -13.79
C ALA A 27 11.62 7.99 -14.60
N LYS A 28 11.17 9.21 -14.29
CA LYS A 28 10.06 9.91 -14.94
C LYS A 28 10.43 11.40 -15.06
N PRO A 29 10.99 11.82 -16.19
CA PRO A 29 11.46 13.20 -16.38
C PRO A 29 10.38 14.26 -16.10
N ASN A 30 10.80 15.41 -15.59
CA ASN A 30 9.94 16.57 -15.31
C ASN A 30 8.85 16.34 -14.24
N THR A 31 8.96 15.32 -13.39
CA THR A 31 8.04 15.10 -12.27
C THR A 31 8.20 16.19 -11.20
N PHE A 32 9.44 16.55 -10.89
CA PHE A 32 9.75 17.68 -10.00
C PHE A 32 10.46 18.79 -10.77
N SER A 33 9.99 20.02 -10.62
CA SER A 33 10.58 21.22 -11.24
C SER A 33 11.96 21.59 -10.67
N HIS A 34 12.25 21.15 -9.45
CA HIS A 34 13.52 21.35 -8.76
C HIS A 34 13.78 20.24 -7.75
N THR A 35 15.03 20.10 -7.30
CA THR A 35 15.45 19.11 -6.30
C THR A 35 15.86 19.76 -4.98
N LYS A 36 15.44 21.00 -4.71
CA LYS A 36 15.62 21.64 -3.40
C LYS A 36 14.79 20.93 -2.35
N GLY A 37 15.38 20.67 -1.17
CA GLY A 37 14.72 19.94 -0.09
C GLY A 37 14.74 18.42 -0.27
N GLU A 38 15.75 17.89 -0.98
CA GLU A 38 15.98 16.45 -1.08
C GLU A 38 16.05 15.80 0.31
N HIS A 39 15.38 14.68 0.45
CA HIS A 39 15.39 13.89 1.67
C HIS A 39 15.30 12.40 1.34
N PRO A 40 15.81 11.53 2.22
CA PRO A 40 15.77 10.10 1.97
C PRO A 40 14.35 9.54 2.08
N ARG A 41 14.04 8.57 1.21
CA ARG A 41 12.81 7.81 1.25
C ARG A 41 13.07 6.32 1.10
N LEU A 42 12.20 5.53 1.71
CA LEU A 42 12.09 4.11 1.40
C LEU A 42 11.33 3.98 0.08
N ILE A 43 11.94 3.31 -0.90
CA ILE A 43 11.29 2.97 -2.16
C ILE A 43 10.66 1.59 -2.03
N ILE A 44 9.39 1.51 -2.38
CA ILE A 44 8.59 0.30 -2.45
C ILE A 44 8.17 0.15 -3.93
N PRO A 45 8.85 -0.68 -4.73
CA PRO A 45 8.46 -0.90 -6.13
C PRO A 45 7.16 -1.69 -6.23
N PHE A 46 6.37 -1.39 -7.26
CA PHE A 46 5.16 -2.13 -7.63
C PHE A 46 5.48 -2.92 -8.89
N TYR A 47 5.45 -4.24 -8.77
CA TYR A 47 5.70 -5.17 -9.85
C TYR A 47 4.37 -5.66 -10.44
N ASP A 48 4.37 -5.88 -11.74
CA ASP A 48 3.26 -6.58 -12.41
C ASP A 48 3.47 -8.11 -12.37
N ILE A 49 2.54 -8.86 -12.96
CA ILE A 49 2.58 -10.33 -13.03
C ILE A 49 3.78 -10.91 -13.79
N ASN A 50 4.56 -10.06 -14.50
CA ASN A 50 5.77 -10.42 -15.21
C ASN A 50 7.03 -9.89 -14.50
N ASP A 51 6.96 -9.56 -13.22
CA ASP A 51 8.04 -8.97 -12.42
C ASP A 51 8.59 -7.64 -12.97
N LYS A 52 7.82 -6.94 -13.80
CA LYS A 52 8.22 -5.62 -14.31
C LYS A 52 7.72 -4.51 -13.40
N VAL A 53 8.63 -3.60 -13.00
CA VAL A 53 8.26 -2.42 -12.21
C VAL A 53 7.44 -1.46 -13.08
N PHE A 54 6.23 -1.14 -12.67
CA PHE A 54 5.34 -0.20 -13.35
C PHE A 54 5.01 1.06 -12.52
N ALA A 55 5.28 1.01 -11.24
CA ALA A 55 5.15 2.12 -10.31
C ALA A 55 6.08 1.91 -9.11
N PHE A 56 6.26 2.94 -8.30
CA PHE A 56 6.87 2.79 -6.98
C PHE A 56 6.30 3.84 -6.03
N GLN A 57 6.34 3.51 -4.74
CA GLN A 57 5.98 4.45 -3.68
C GLN A 57 7.23 4.85 -2.90
N GLY A 58 7.43 6.15 -2.72
CA GLY A 58 8.45 6.72 -1.85
C GLY A 58 7.87 7.11 -0.50
N ARG A 59 8.28 6.42 0.58
CA ARG A 59 7.86 6.71 1.94
C ARG A 59 8.91 7.53 2.68
N ALA A 60 8.53 8.69 3.19
CA ALA A 60 9.38 9.53 4.02
C ALA A 60 9.69 8.86 5.38
N PHE A 61 10.90 9.09 5.90
CA PHE A 61 11.32 8.57 7.22
C PHE A 61 10.95 9.52 8.37
N GLY A 62 10.87 10.81 8.09
CA GLY A 62 10.60 11.87 9.06
C GLY A 62 9.19 12.47 8.91
N LYS A 63 9.14 13.81 9.06
CA LYS A 63 7.90 14.61 9.01
C LYS A 63 7.64 15.20 7.62
N GLU A 64 8.45 14.85 6.63
CA GLU A 64 8.35 15.38 5.27
C GLU A 64 7.01 15.02 4.62
N GLN A 65 6.43 16.00 3.95
CA GLN A 65 5.16 15.84 3.25
C GLN A 65 5.35 15.81 1.72
N PRO A 66 4.53 15.05 1.00
CA PRO A 66 3.62 14.03 1.53
C PRO A 66 4.40 12.83 2.10
N LYS A 67 3.87 12.22 3.16
CA LYS A 67 4.48 11.04 3.81
C LYS A 67 4.66 9.88 2.84
N TYR A 68 3.71 9.68 1.96
CA TYR A 68 3.74 8.72 0.87
C TYR A 68 3.57 9.44 -0.46
N LEU A 69 4.39 9.09 -1.44
CA LEU A 69 4.28 9.60 -2.81
C LEU A 69 4.43 8.44 -3.77
N THR A 70 3.36 8.15 -4.52
CA THR A 70 3.37 7.08 -5.52
C THR A 70 3.60 7.67 -6.92
N VAL A 71 4.60 7.15 -7.61
CA VAL A 71 4.99 7.53 -8.97
C VAL A 71 4.66 6.38 -9.91
N LYS A 72 3.80 6.63 -10.90
CA LYS A 72 3.53 5.68 -11.99
C LYS A 72 4.57 5.84 -13.09
N LEU A 73 5.12 4.74 -13.55
CA LEU A 73 5.96 4.64 -14.75
C LEU A 73 5.14 4.24 -15.97
N ASP A 74 4.04 3.51 -15.75
CA ASP A 74 3.05 3.16 -16.77
C ASP A 74 1.68 3.73 -16.35
N GLU A 75 1.21 4.73 -17.08
CA GLU A 75 -0.04 5.43 -16.77
C GLU A 75 -1.28 4.55 -16.97
N ASN A 76 -1.19 3.50 -17.80
CA ASN A 76 -2.29 2.59 -18.07
C ASN A 76 -2.54 1.58 -16.94
N LYS A 77 -1.61 1.43 -15.99
CA LYS A 77 -1.74 0.49 -14.88
C LYS A 77 -2.35 1.14 -13.64
N GLN A 78 -3.14 0.40 -12.91
CA GLN A 78 -3.68 0.82 -11.61
C GLN A 78 -2.55 0.85 -10.56
N LYS A 79 -2.68 1.73 -9.56
CA LYS A 79 -1.69 1.85 -8.45
C LYS A 79 -1.91 0.74 -7.42
N VAL A 80 -1.66 -0.49 -7.80
CA VAL A 80 -1.86 -1.67 -6.95
C VAL A 80 -0.52 -2.33 -6.66
N TYR A 81 -0.20 -2.51 -5.40
CA TYR A 81 0.97 -3.25 -4.93
C TYR A 81 0.60 -4.72 -4.67
N GLY A 82 1.53 -5.64 -4.98
CA GLY A 82 1.40 -7.07 -4.68
C GLY A 82 0.88 -7.91 -5.85
N LEU A 83 0.75 -7.35 -7.06
CA LEU A 83 0.29 -8.08 -8.25
C LEU A 83 1.23 -9.23 -8.68
N ASP A 84 2.51 -9.13 -8.31
CA ASP A 84 3.54 -10.15 -8.55
C ASP A 84 3.43 -11.35 -7.60
N THR A 85 2.65 -11.25 -6.54
CA THR A 85 2.59 -12.30 -5.50
C THR A 85 1.18 -12.79 -5.18
N VAL A 86 0.14 -12.09 -5.65
CA VAL A 86 -1.25 -12.47 -5.38
C VAL A 86 -1.65 -13.72 -6.16
N ASN A 87 -2.31 -14.64 -5.48
CA ASN A 87 -3.00 -15.78 -6.08
C ASN A 87 -4.50 -15.47 -6.21
N LEU A 88 -4.98 -15.28 -7.44
CA LEU A 88 -6.38 -14.95 -7.72
C LEU A 88 -7.34 -16.13 -7.50
N GLN A 89 -6.84 -17.34 -7.24
CA GLN A 89 -7.65 -18.54 -6.92
C GLN A 89 -7.91 -18.68 -5.42
N GLU A 90 -7.24 -17.87 -4.59
CA GLU A 90 -7.39 -17.88 -3.14
C GLU A 90 -8.10 -16.61 -2.68
N HIS A 91 -8.59 -16.62 -1.43
CA HIS A 91 -9.19 -15.43 -0.82
C HIS A 91 -8.19 -14.28 -0.78
N ILE A 92 -8.59 -13.09 -1.23
CA ILE A 92 -7.74 -11.91 -1.37
C ILE A 92 -8.09 -10.89 -0.31
N HIS A 93 -7.07 -10.40 0.39
CA HIS A 93 -7.19 -9.24 1.26
C HIS A 93 -6.75 -7.97 0.52
N ILE A 94 -7.44 -6.86 0.74
CA ILE A 94 -7.08 -5.57 0.16
C ILE A 94 -6.95 -4.56 1.28
N VAL A 95 -5.78 -3.94 1.39
CA VAL A 95 -5.46 -2.87 2.36
C VAL A 95 -5.17 -1.55 1.65
N GLU A 96 -5.04 -0.46 2.40
CA GLU A 96 -4.73 0.84 1.83
C GLU A 96 -3.24 0.99 1.48
N GLY A 97 -2.35 0.54 2.36
CA GLY A 97 -0.91 0.76 2.25
C GLY A 97 -0.08 -0.47 1.92
N PRO A 98 0.96 -0.36 1.06
CA PRO A 98 1.87 -1.47 0.77
C PRO A 98 2.53 -2.09 2.01
N ILE A 99 2.82 -1.30 3.04
CA ILE A 99 3.45 -1.82 4.27
C ILE A 99 2.48 -2.75 5.00
N ASP A 100 1.19 -2.39 5.08
CA ASP A 100 0.19 -3.21 5.75
C ASP A 100 -0.02 -4.54 5.05
N SER A 101 -0.01 -4.54 3.71
CA SER A 101 -0.14 -5.78 2.93
C SER A 101 0.99 -6.78 3.17
N MET A 102 2.19 -6.32 3.58
CA MET A 102 3.33 -7.20 3.85
C MET A 102 3.12 -8.10 5.08
N PHE A 103 2.13 -7.81 5.91
CA PHE A 103 1.81 -8.59 7.12
C PHE A 103 0.69 -9.60 6.91
N LEU A 104 -0.01 -9.54 5.81
CA LEU A 104 -1.15 -10.40 5.50
C LEU A 104 -0.78 -11.41 4.40
N ASN A 105 -1.48 -12.53 4.40
CA ASN A 105 -1.36 -13.51 3.32
C ASN A 105 -2.24 -13.09 2.15
N ASN A 106 -1.81 -13.41 0.93
CA ASN A 106 -2.55 -13.15 -0.30
C ASN A 106 -3.19 -11.76 -0.34
N CYS A 107 -2.35 -10.72 -0.20
CA CYS A 107 -2.81 -9.37 0.06
C CYS A 107 -2.31 -8.37 -0.99
N LEU A 108 -3.21 -7.54 -1.47
CA LEU A 108 -2.94 -6.39 -2.32
C LEU A 108 -3.03 -5.09 -1.52
N ALA A 109 -2.33 -4.04 -1.98
CA ALA A 109 -2.57 -2.69 -1.47
C ALA A 109 -3.02 -1.77 -2.60
N ALA A 110 -4.18 -1.12 -2.41
CA ALA A 110 -4.79 -0.28 -3.43
C ALA A 110 -4.13 1.12 -3.56
N ALA A 111 -3.26 1.52 -2.64
CA ALA A 111 -2.51 2.78 -2.66
C ALA A 111 -3.36 4.01 -3.07
N GLY A 112 -4.62 4.06 -2.63
CA GLY A 112 -5.59 5.12 -2.96
C GLY A 112 -6.24 4.99 -4.34
N ALA A 113 -6.13 3.83 -5.00
CA ALA A 113 -6.78 3.56 -6.28
C ALA A 113 -8.07 2.76 -6.10
N ASP A 114 -9.06 3.00 -6.95
CA ASP A 114 -10.17 2.06 -7.16
C ASP A 114 -9.61 0.81 -7.83
N LEU A 115 -9.74 -0.31 -7.13
CA LEU A 115 -9.23 -1.58 -7.61
C LEU A 115 -10.36 -2.37 -8.27
N THR A 116 -10.17 -2.70 -9.54
CA THR A 116 -11.04 -3.64 -10.26
C THR A 116 -10.31 -4.96 -10.43
N LEU A 117 -10.76 -5.97 -9.72
CA LEU A 117 -10.27 -7.35 -9.86
C LEU A 117 -11.28 -8.17 -10.66
N LYS A 118 -10.77 -9.08 -11.49
CA LYS A 118 -11.59 -10.09 -12.20
C LYS A 118 -11.74 -11.34 -11.33
N VAL A 119 -12.31 -11.18 -10.16
CA VAL A 119 -12.59 -12.25 -9.19
C VAL A 119 -13.98 -12.02 -8.59
N GLU A 120 -14.58 -13.08 -8.06
CA GLU A 120 -15.88 -12.96 -7.38
C GLU A 120 -15.74 -12.06 -6.13
N PRO A 121 -16.65 -11.09 -5.93
CA PRO A 121 -16.59 -10.17 -4.80
C PRO A 121 -16.54 -10.88 -3.44
N SER A 122 -17.29 -11.97 -3.27
CA SER A 122 -17.28 -12.78 -2.05
C SER A 122 -15.93 -13.37 -1.68
N ASN A 123 -14.99 -13.46 -2.66
CA ASN A 123 -13.64 -13.95 -2.46
C ASN A 123 -12.63 -12.84 -2.12
N VAL A 124 -13.13 -11.63 -1.85
CA VAL A 124 -12.30 -10.46 -1.53
C VAL A 124 -12.78 -9.83 -0.23
N THR A 125 -11.84 -9.48 0.64
CA THR A 125 -12.10 -8.71 1.87
C THR A 125 -11.26 -7.44 1.89
N TYR A 126 -11.92 -6.29 2.00
CA TYR A 126 -11.27 -5.00 2.21
C TYR A 126 -11.03 -4.76 3.70
N ILE A 127 -9.83 -4.28 4.00
CA ILE A 127 -9.36 -3.96 5.35
C ILE A 127 -8.90 -2.49 5.32
N PHE A 128 -9.81 -1.59 5.63
CA PHE A 128 -9.54 -0.15 5.72
C PHE A 128 -8.81 0.20 7.02
N ASP A 129 -8.12 1.33 7.03
CA ASP A 129 -7.57 1.90 8.26
C ASP A 129 -8.69 2.09 9.29
N ASN A 130 -8.40 1.84 10.56
CA ASN A 130 -9.34 2.01 11.67
C ASN A 130 -9.51 3.51 12.00
N GLU A 131 -10.19 4.22 11.13
CA GLU A 131 -10.53 5.63 11.27
C GLU A 131 -12.05 5.84 11.19
N PRO A 132 -12.84 5.42 12.20
CA PRO A 132 -14.31 5.40 12.14
C PRO A 132 -14.95 6.78 12.03
N ARG A 133 -14.19 7.86 12.19
CA ARG A 133 -14.66 9.25 12.01
C ARG A 133 -14.21 9.88 10.68
N ASN A 134 -13.43 9.17 9.89
CA ASN A 134 -12.97 9.63 8.59
C ASN A 134 -14.05 9.38 7.53
N LYS A 135 -14.73 10.44 7.11
CA LYS A 135 -15.84 10.37 6.15
C LYS A 135 -15.43 9.76 4.79
N GLU A 136 -14.19 9.93 4.38
CA GLU A 136 -13.68 9.38 3.12
C GLU A 136 -13.55 7.85 3.23
N ILE A 137 -12.98 7.34 4.32
CA ILE A 137 -12.90 5.90 4.57
C ILE A 137 -14.29 5.28 4.67
N ILE A 138 -15.20 5.90 5.43
CA ILE A 138 -16.58 5.42 5.55
C ILE A 138 -17.26 5.36 4.18
N LYS A 139 -17.12 6.39 3.35
CA LYS A 139 -17.68 6.39 2.00
C LYS A 139 -17.11 5.23 1.17
N ARG A 140 -15.80 5.04 1.18
CA ARG A 140 -15.15 3.93 0.45
C ARG A 140 -15.61 2.55 0.95
N MET A 141 -15.86 2.40 2.26
CA MET A 141 -16.45 1.17 2.80
C MET A 141 -17.84 0.93 2.20
N TYR A 142 -18.71 1.94 2.16
CA TYR A 142 -20.02 1.83 1.50
C TYR A 142 -19.88 1.48 0.02
N ASP A 143 -19.01 2.16 -0.72
CA ASP A 143 -18.80 1.95 -2.16
C ASP A 143 -18.38 0.50 -2.51
N VAL A 144 -17.64 -0.17 -1.62
CA VAL A 144 -17.23 -1.57 -1.82
C VAL A 144 -18.29 -2.55 -1.34
N ILE A 145 -19.04 -2.24 -0.28
CA ILE A 145 -20.17 -3.05 0.21
C ILE A 145 -21.29 -3.07 -0.84
N GLU A 146 -21.60 -1.95 -1.49
CA GLU A 146 -22.58 -1.87 -2.58
C GLU A 146 -22.19 -2.72 -3.81
N LYS A 147 -20.91 -3.10 -3.91
CA LYS A 147 -20.38 -4.02 -4.94
C LYS A 147 -20.25 -5.47 -4.45
N ASP A 148 -20.91 -5.82 -3.35
CA ASP A 148 -20.90 -7.13 -2.71
C ASP A 148 -19.53 -7.63 -2.20
N TYR A 149 -18.58 -6.74 -1.98
CA TYR A 149 -17.31 -7.09 -1.34
C TYR A 149 -17.44 -7.19 0.18
N ASN A 150 -16.63 -8.07 0.79
CA ASN A 150 -16.52 -8.14 2.24
C ASN A 150 -15.67 -6.98 2.78
N VAL A 151 -16.02 -6.51 3.98
CA VAL A 151 -15.29 -5.44 4.68
C VAL A 151 -15.03 -5.85 6.12
N VAL A 152 -13.80 -5.65 6.60
CA VAL A 152 -13.49 -5.81 8.03
C VAL A 152 -14.07 -4.65 8.82
N ILE A 153 -14.86 -4.95 9.84
CA ILE A 153 -15.32 -3.99 10.84
C ILE A 153 -14.46 -4.15 12.09
N TRP A 154 -13.73 -3.11 12.44
CA TRP A 154 -12.87 -3.13 13.61
C TRP A 154 -13.69 -3.03 14.89
N PRO A 155 -13.31 -3.75 15.98
CA PRO A 155 -13.96 -3.60 17.26
C PRO A 155 -13.85 -2.17 17.81
N ASP A 156 -14.91 -1.67 18.45
CA ASP A 156 -14.97 -0.29 18.97
C ASP A 156 -13.87 0.04 19.99
N ASN A 157 -13.40 -0.96 20.73
CA ASN A 157 -12.33 -0.82 21.72
C ASN A 157 -10.92 -0.85 21.14
N LEU A 158 -10.76 -1.12 19.84
CA LEU A 158 -9.45 -1.12 19.16
C LEU A 158 -9.03 0.31 18.81
N GLN A 159 -7.94 0.78 19.45
CA GLN A 159 -7.42 2.14 19.25
C GLN A 159 -6.27 2.22 18.23
N LEU A 160 -5.83 1.08 17.67
CA LEU A 160 -4.74 1.01 16.69
C LEU A 160 -5.27 1.33 15.31
N LYS A 161 -4.49 2.11 14.55
CA LYS A 161 -4.94 2.70 13.29
C LYS A 161 -4.95 1.71 12.13
N ASP A 162 -3.86 1.00 11.94
CA ASP A 162 -3.61 0.16 10.77
C ASP A 162 -3.01 -1.20 11.16
N VAL A 163 -2.90 -2.12 10.20
CA VAL A 163 -2.36 -3.47 10.42
C VAL A 163 -0.93 -3.41 10.94
N ASN A 164 -0.10 -2.49 10.44
CA ASN A 164 1.28 -2.37 10.94
C ASN A 164 1.33 -1.91 12.39
N ASP A 165 0.49 -0.98 12.81
CA ASP A 165 0.41 -0.54 14.21
C ASP A 165 -0.04 -1.70 15.13
N MET A 166 -0.96 -2.55 14.67
CA MET A 166 -1.39 -3.76 15.39
C MET A 166 -0.24 -4.76 15.58
N ILE A 167 0.51 -5.04 14.53
CA ILE A 167 1.71 -5.91 14.60
C ILE A 167 2.79 -5.31 15.51
N MET A 168 2.97 -3.99 15.48
CA MET A 168 3.94 -3.31 16.34
C MET A 168 3.55 -3.38 17.82
N SER A 169 2.27 -3.36 18.12
CA SER A 169 1.75 -3.51 19.50
C SER A 169 1.85 -4.95 20.03
N GLY A 170 2.22 -5.92 19.20
CA GLY A 170 2.38 -7.32 19.58
C GLY A 170 1.17 -8.20 19.28
N MET A 171 0.17 -7.70 18.56
CA MET A 171 -0.93 -8.54 18.09
C MET A 171 -0.39 -9.57 17.09
N SER A 172 -0.82 -10.84 17.25
CA SER A 172 -0.49 -11.90 16.31
C SER A 172 -1.33 -11.77 15.03
N LYS A 173 -0.81 -12.31 13.95
CA LYS A 173 -1.64 -12.60 12.77
C LYS A 173 -2.69 -13.63 13.19
N ALA A 174 -3.94 -13.35 12.96
CA ALA A 174 -5.00 -14.36 13.04
C ALA A 174 -4.89 -15.33 11.88
#